data_585f1e4db71592b0b66c9e7baf05474a
#
_entry.id   585f1e4db71592b0b66c9e7baf05474a
#
_cell.length_a   1.000
_cell.length_b   1.000
_cell.length_c   1.000
_cell.angle_alpha   90.00
_cell.angle_beta   90.00
_cell.angle_gamma   90.00
#
_symmetry.space_group_name_H-M   'P 1'
#
loop_
_entity.id
_entity.type
_entity.pdbx_description
1 polymer ?
#
loop_
_entity_poly.entity_id
_entity_poly.type
_entity_poly.pdbx_seq_one_letter_code
_entity_poly.pdbx_strand_id
1 'polypeptide(L)'
;MESGMAEPIPVTELSAFSSPNATPTEWSEARDELSGAEVYWLSTVRPDGRPHVTPLLAIWLEGALYFCTGPDERKAKNLSANCHCVLTGHSTLDGLDLVIEGTAEGVSDHAELGRVADTFESKYGPHFVAPDGTWSGLGDAIRRAEALVYRVAPKTGFGFGKGGTFSQTRWSFQVPHAPVQ
;
A
#
# COMPACT_ATOMS: atom_id res chain seq x y z
N MET A 1 19.82 3.36 18.60
CA MET A 1 19.11 4.57 18.13
C MET A 1 18.58 4.22 16.77
N GLU A 2 17.30 3.81 16.72
CA GLU A 2 16.61 3.51 15.47
C GLU A 2 16.37 4.82 14.74
N SER A 3 17.01 4.97 13.59
CA SER A 3 16.70 6.02 12.64
C SER A 3 15.42 5.61 11.92
N GLY A 4 14.28 5.77 12.58
CA GLY A 4 13.00 5.71 11.90
C GLY A 4 13.00 6.80 10.84
N MET A 5 12.92 6.44 9.57
CA MET A 5 12.75 7.40 8.51
C MET A 5 11.45 8.16 8.77
N ALA A 6 11.53 9.48 8.85
CA ALA A 6 10.35 10.33 9.01
C ALA A 6 9.39 10.04 7.84
N GLU A 7 8.13 9.81 8.17
CA GLU A 7 7.11 9.62 7.13
C GLU A 7 7.08 10.85 6.20
N PRO A 8 7.02 10.64 4.88
CA PRO A 8 6.95 11.73 3.92
C PRO A 8 5.64 12.51 4.12
N ILE A 9 5.74 13.82 4.27
CA ILE A 9 4.58 14.72 4.33
C ILE A 9 4.27 15.15 2.90
N PRO A 10 3.11 14.77 2.33
CA PRO A 10 2.75 15.14 0.96
C PRO A 10 2.25 16.58 0.87
N VAL A 11 2.31 17.13 -0.33
CA VAL A 11 1.55 18.33 -0.68
C VAL A 11 0.10 17.91 -0.93
N THR A 12 -0.83 18.56 -0.21
CA THR A 12 -2.27 18.25 -0.25
C THR A 12 -3.01 19.28 -1.10
N GLU A 13 -3.82 18.81 -2.03
CA GLU A 13 -4.61 19.64 -2.95
C GLU A 13 -6.06 19.17 -3.00
N LEU A 14 -7.02 20.09 -2.91
CA LEU A 14 -8.43 19.81 -3.15
C LEU A 14 -8.72 19.88 -4.65
N SER A 15 -9.30 18.83 -5.20
CA SER A 15 -9.70 18.81 -6.62
C SER A 15 -10.88 19.74 -6.90
N ALA A 16 -10.88 20.34 -8.08
CA ALA A 16 -11.99 21.14 -8.59
C ALA A 16 -13.30 20.36 -8.79
N PHE A 17 -13.24 19.03 -8.75
CA PHE A 17 -14.41 18.14 -8.82
C PHE A 17 -15.10 17.93 -7.45
N SER A 18 -14.59 18.54 -6.41
CA SER A 18 -15.20 18.50 -5.07
C SER A 18 -16.46 19.36 -5.01
N SER A 19 -17.33 19.04 -4.07
CA SER A 19 -18.52 19.87 -3.80
C SER A 19 -18.14 21.27 -3.33
N PRO A 20 -19.00 22.29 -3.54
CA PRO A 20 -18.79 23.59 -2.93
C PRO A 20 -18.59 23.49 -1.42
N ASN A 21 -17.64 24.24 -0.87
CA ASN A 21 -17.25 24.25 0.55
C ASN A 21 -16.66 22.93 1.10
N ALA A 22 -16.26 21.98 0.23
CA ALA A 22 -15.49 20.83 0.65
C ALA A 22 -14.11 21.26 1.15
N THR A 23 -13.58 20.49 2.08
CA THR A 23 -12.18 20.63 2.55
C THR A 23 -11.39 19.39 2.13
N PRO A 24 -10.10 19.52 1.85
CA PRO A 24 -9.27 18.35 1.59
C PRO A 24 -9.19 17.46 2.83
N THR A 25 -9.10 16.17 2.62
CA THR A 25 -8.80 15.20 3.68
C THR A 25 -7.32 15.30 4.06
N GLU A 26 -7.02 15.37 5.34
CA GLU A 26 -5.64 15.35 5.82
C GLU A 26 -4.97 13.99 5.54
N TRP A 27 -3.69 14.02 5.18
CA TRP A 27 -2.96 12.77 4.90
C TRP A 27 -2.93 11.80 6.08
N SER A 28 -2.83 12.29 7.30
CA SER A 28 -2.86 11.46 8.51
C SER A 28 -4.13 10.63 8.63
N GLU A 29 -5.28 11.23 8.33
CA GLU A 29 -6.58 10.54 8.31
C GLU A 29 -6.62 9.47 7.20
N ALA A 30 -6.22 9.84 5.98
CA ALA A 30 -6.15 8.93 4.85
C ALA A 30 -5.19 7.76 5.10
N ARG A 31 -4.05 8.01 5.72
CA ARG A 31 -3.08 6.98 6.09
C ARG A 31 -3.65 6.01 7.13
N ASP A 32 -4.37 6.49 8.12
CA ASP A 32 -4.96 5.66 9.16
C ASP A 32 -6.05 4.74 8.57
N GLU A 33 -6.91 5.28 7.69
CA GLU A 33 -7.88 4.49 6.92
C GLU A 33 -7.19 3.47 6.00
N LEU A 34 -6.12 3.87 5.31
CA LEU A 34 -5.33 2.98 4.47
C LEU A 34 -4.72 1.84 5.28
N SER A 35 -4.16 2.13 6.45
CA SER A 35 -3.56 1.13 7.34
C SER A 35 -4.59 0.15 7.87
N GLY A 36 -5.82 0.61 8.11
CA GLY A 36 -6.94 -0.19 8.61
C GLY A 36 -7.63 -1.05 7.55
N ALA A 37 -7.39 -0.82 6.26
CA ALA A 37 -8.03 -1.59 5.20
C ALA A 37 -7.65 -3.09 5.30
N GLU A 38 -8.64 -3.97 5.29
CA GLU A 38 -8.43 -5.43 5.42
C GLU A 38 -7.92 -6.04 4.10
N VAL A 39 -8.46 -5.57 2.98
CA VAL A 39 -8.14 -6.05 1.63
C VAL A 39 -7.82 -4.87 0.73
N TYR A 40 -6.81 -5.05 -0.09
CA TYR A 40 -6.39 -4.09 -1.11
C TYR A 40 -6.57 -4.67 -2.50
N TRP A 41 -6.77 -3.81 -3.48
CA TRP A 41 -6.78 -4.17 -4.88
C TRP A 41 -5.51 -3.63 -5.54
N LEU A 42 -4.65 -4.53 -5.98
CA LEU A 42 -3.43 -4.20 -6.72
C LEU A 42 -3.71 -4.20 -8.21
N SER A 43 -3.50 -3.05 -8.84
CA SER A 43 -3.52 -2.89 -10.29
C SER A 43 -2.10 -2.88 -10.85
N THR A 44 -1.84 -3.72 -11.85
CA THR A 44 -0.56 -3.83 -12.58
C THR A 44 -0.83 -3.86 -14.08
N VAL A 45 0.21 -3.69 -14.90
CA VAL A 45 0.09 -3.69 -16.35
C VAL A 45 0.79 -4.94 -16.92
N ARG A 46 0.07 -5.69 -17.75
CA ARG A 46 0.64 -6.83 -18.47
C ARG A 46 1.64 -6.36 -19.55
N PRO A 47 2.58 -7.22 -20.02
CA PRO A 47 3.50 -6.86 -21.09
C PRO A 47 2.81 -6.42 -22.39
N ASP A 48 1.58 -6.87 -22.63
CA ASP A 48 0.76 -6.49 -23.79
C ASP A 48 -0.07 -5.20 -23.57
N GLY A 49 0.14 -4.50 -22.42
CA GLY A 49 -0.54 -3.26 -22.07
C GLY A 49 -1.90 -3.42 -21.41
N ARG A 50 -2.47 -4.62 -21.32
CA ARG A 50 -3.75 -4.82 -20.66
C ARG A 50 -3.63 -4.67 -19.14
N PRO A 51 -4.57 -3.99 -18.48
CA PRO A 51 -4.60 -3.91 -17.03
C PRO A 51 -4.84 -5.31 -16.39
N HIS A 52 -4.30 -5.49 -15.19
CA HIS A 52 -4.52 -6.67 -14.38
C HIS A 52 -4.76 -6.23 -12.95
N VAL A 53 -5.88 -6.61 -12.38
CA VAL A 53 -6.27 -6.29 -11.00
C VAL A 53 -6.43 -7.57 -10.21
N THR A 54 -5.96 -7.58 -8.97
CA THR A 54 -6.11 -8.71 -8.04
C THR A 54 -6.27 -8.19 -6.61
N PRO A 55 -7.18 -8.79 -5.80
CA PRO A 55 -7.22 -8.53 -4.38
C PRO A 55 -6.00 -9.16 -3.70
N LEU A 56 -5.51 -8.52 -2.64
CA LEU A 56 -4.42 -9.03 -1.82
C LEU A 56 -4.43 -8.42 -0.42
N LEU A 57 -3.63 -9.02 0.46
CA LEU A 57 -3.32 -8.46 1.77
C LEU A 57 -2.12 -7.52 1.65
N ALA A 58 -2.21 -6.35 2.27
CA ALA A 58 -1.10 -5.41 2.35
C ALA A 58 -1.07 -4.73 3.71
N ILE A 59 0.11 -4.20 4.04
CA ILE A 59 0.34 -3.45 5.27
C ILE A 59 0.93 -2.09 4.95
N TRP A 60 0.69 -1.13 5.83
CA TRP A 60 1.41 0.14 5.86
C TRP A 60 2.52 0.04 6.91
N LEU A 61 3.73 0.33 6.50
CA LEU A 61 4.90 0.31 7.38
C LEU A 61 5.91 1.37 6.91
N GLU A 62 6.35 2.23 7.84
CA GLU A 62 7.45 3.19 7.61
C GLU A 62 7.28 4.02 6.31
N GLY A 63 6.06 4.52 6.06
CA GLY A 63 5.79 5.39 4.92
C GLY A 63 5.59 4.69 3.58
N ALA A 64 5.40 3.38 3.55
CA ALA A 64 5.17 2.60 2.35
C ALA A 64 4.12 1.49 2.55
N LEU A 65 3.51 1.05 1.45
CA LEU A 65 2.70 -0.16 1.41
C LEU A 65 3.59 -1.36 1.08
N TYR A 66 3.33 -2.49 1.75
CA TYR A 66 4.01 -3.75 1.47
C TYR A 66 2.99 -4.84 1.18
N PHE A 67 3.29 -5.65 0.18
CA PHE A 67 2.53 -6.85 -0.15
C PHE A 67 3.47 -7.99 -0.55
N CYS A 68 2.97 -9.21 -0.50
CA CYS A 68 3.73 -10.38 -0.93
C CYS A 68 3.01 -11.18 -2.03
N THR A 69 3.78 -11.95 -2.77
CA THR A 69 3.28 -12.78 -3.88
C THR A 69 4.23 -13.95 -4.16
N GLY A 70 3.69 -15.01 -4.73
CA GLY A 70 4.52 -16.08 -5.30
C GLY A 70 5.23 -15.63 -6.59
N PRO A 71 6.44 -16.16 -6.86
CA PRO A 71 7.24 -15.74 -8.03
C PRO A 71 6.57 -16.07 -9.37
N ASP A 72 5.73 -17.07 -9.42
CA ASP A 72 5.05 -17.51 -10.63
C ASP A 72 3.72 -16.81 -10.90
N GLU A 73 3.24 -16.02 -9.96
CA GLU A 73 1.99 -15.30 -10.08
C GLU A 73 2.05 -14.19 -11.14
N ARG A 74 0.88 -13.89 -11.74
CA ARG A 74 0.78 -12.90 -12.81
C ARG A 74 1.28 -11.52 -12.39
N LYS A 75 0.96 -11.08 -11.18
CA LYS A 75 1.40 -9.77 -10.67
C LYS A 75 2.91 -9.67 -10.54
N ALA A 76 3.60 -10.73 -10.11
CA ALA A 76 5.07 -10.76 -10.08
C ALA A 76 5.68 -10.62 -11.48
N LYS A 77 5.15 -11.38 -12.46
CA LYS A 77 5.57 -11.30 -13.86
C LYS A 77 5.28 -9.92 -14.49
N ASN A 78 4.19 -9.27 -14.12
CA ASN A 78 3.89 -7.92 -14.58
C ASN A 78 4.88 -6.91 -14.00
N LEU A 79 5.13 -6.98 -12.69
CA LEU A 79 6.00 -6.05 -11.97
C LEU A 79 7.48 -6.17 -12.39
N SER A 80 7.93 -7.34 -12.80
CA SER A 80 9.28 -7.52 -13.36
C SER A 80 9.48 -6.79 -14.70
N ALA A 81 8.40 -6.57 -15.47
CA ALA A 81 8.43 -5.86 -16.75
C ALA A 81 8.09 -4.36 -16.59
N ASN A 82 7.19 -4.04 -15.67
CA ASN A 82 6.75 -2.68 -15.38
C ASN A 82 6.42 -2.55 -13.89
N CYS A 83 7.28 -1.89 -13.16
CA CYS A 83 7.17 -1.74 -11.71
C CYS A 83 6.10 -0.71 -11.25
N HIS A 84 5.51 0.06 -12.16
CA HIS A 84 4.41 0.96 -11.81
C HIS A 84 3.15 0.20 -11.43
N CYS A 85 2.55 0.59 -10.31
CA CYS A 85 1.35 -0.06 -9.80
C CYS A 85 0.46 0.92 -9.06
N VAL A 86 -0.77 0.50 -8.83
CA VAL A 86 -1.75 1.21 -8.01
C VAL A 86 -2.30 0.23 -6.98
N LEU A 87 -2.34 0.66 -5.72
CA LEU A 87 -3.09 -0.02 -4.66
C LEU A 87 -4.30 0.83 -4.28
N THR A 88 -5.46 0.18 -4.20
CA THR A 88 -6.68 0.80 -3.69
C THR A 88 -7.11 0.13 -2.40
N GLY A 89 -7.38 0.94 -1.38
CA GLY A 89 -8.09 0.55 -0.18
C GLY A 89 -9.56 0.94 -0.30
N HIS A 90 -10.44 0.14 0.25
CA HIS A 90 -11.89 0.40 0.22
C HIS A 90 -12.40 0.70 1.62
N SER A 91 -13.26 1.69 1.71
CA SER A 91 -14.04 1.99 2.89
C SER A 91 -15.54 1.71 2.67
N THR A 92 -16.36 1.94 3.70
CA THR A 92 -17.82 1.89 3.62
C THR A 92 -18.39 2.99 2.72
N LEU A 93 -19.70 2.95 2.44
CA LEU A 93 -20.38 3.93 1.60
C LEU A 93 -20.24 5.38 2.05
N ASP A 94 -20.09 5.60 3.36
CA ASP A 94 -19.94 6.93 3.98
C ASP A 94 -18.48 7.28 4.30
N GLY A 95 -17.52 6.45 3.85
CA GLY A 95 -16.11 6.61 4.18
C GLY A 95 -15.27 7.21 3.04
N LEU A 96 -13.99 6.90 3.10
CA LEU A 96 -12.96 7.42 2.20
C LEU A 96 -12.42 6.28 1.31
N ASP A 97 -12.62 6.37 0.00
CA ASP A 97 -11.93 5.48 -0.94
C ASP A 97 -10.53 6.03 -1.23
N LEU A 98 -9.55 5.16 -1.20
CA LEU A 98 -8.15 5.54 -1.35
C LEU A 98 -7.51 4.85 -2.55
N VAL A 99 -6.74 5.63 -3.31
CA VAL A 99 -5.96 5.18 -4.45
C VAL A 99 -4.52 5.65 -4.27
N ILE A 100 -3.58 4.73 -4.23
CA ILE A 100 -2.15 5.02 -4.07
C ILE A 100 -1.40 4.55 -5.31
N GLU A 101 -0.83 5.49 -6.04
CA GLU A 101 0.07 5.25 -7.16
C GLU A 101 1.51 5.22 -6.68
N GLY A 102 2.27 4.23 -7.14
CA GLY A 102 3.66 4.10 -6.76
C GLY A 102 4.46 3.18 -7.66
N THR A 103 5.66 2.89 -7.22
CA THR A 103 6.58 1.96 -7.89
C THR A 103 6.88 0.82 -6.93
N ALA A 104 6.63 -0.41 -7.37
CA ALA A 104 6.92 -1.60 -6.58
C ALA A 104 8.41 -1.96 -6.68
N GLU A 105 9.06 -2.06 -5.55
CA GLU A 105 10.47 -2.45 -5.41
C GLU A 105 10.56 -3.73 -4.60
N GLY A 106 11.35 -4.70 -5.07
CA GLY A 106 11.57 -5.96 -4.36
C GLY A 106 12.38 -5.73 -3.07
N VAL A 107 11.94 -6.31 -1.97
CA VAL A 107 12.62 -6.25 -0.68
C VAL A 107 13.51 -7.48 -0.52
N SER A 108 14.79 -7.27 -0.20
CA SER A 108 15.76 -8.33 0.05
C SER A 108 16.53 -8.17 1.37
N ASP A 109 16.40 -7.03 2.05
CA ASP A 109 17.02 -6.80 3.34
C ASP A 109 16.33 -7.63 4.43
N HIS A 110 17.09 -8.46 5.15
CA HIS A 110 16.55 -9.38 6.15
C HIS A 110 15.91 -8.66 7.35
N ALA A 111 16.43 -7.51 7.75
CA ALA A 111 15.86 -6.76 8.86
C ALA A 111 14.52 -6.13 8.46
N GLU A 112 14.43 -5.60 7.24
CA GLU A 112 13.17 -5.09 6.66
C GLU A 112 12.14 -6.23 6.49
N LEU A 113 12.54 -7.38 5.94
CA LEU A 113 11.66 -8.56 5.84
C LEU A 113 11.13 -9.02 7.20
N GLY A 114 11.96 -8.96 8.25
CA GLY A 114 11.54 -9.25 9.61
C GLY A 114 10.43 -8.31 10.10
N ARG A 115 10.62 -7.00 9.96
CA ARG A 115 9.60 -6.00 10.34
C ARG A 115 8.31 -6.13 9.53
N VAL A 116 8.42 -6.41 8.24
CA VAL A 116 7.27 -6.67 7.37
C VAL A 116 6.51 -7.90 7.86
N ALA A 117 7.19 -9.00 8.14
CA ALA A 117 6.58 -10.23 8.66
C ALA A 117 5.85 -10.00 9.98
N ASP A 118 6.48 -9.31 10.93
CA ASP A 118 5.88 -8.98 12.24
C ASP A 118 4.62 -8.13 12.07
N THR A 119 4.63 -7.17 11.14
CA THR A 119 3.48 -6.30 10.87
C THR A 119 2.34 -7.08 10.21
N PHE A 120 2.64 -7.99 9.25
CA PHE A 120 1.63 -8.89 8.68
C PHE A 120 1.00 -9.79 9.71
N GLU A 121 1.80 -10.39 10.60
CA GLU A 121 1.32 -11.25 11.67
C GLU A 121 0.45 -10.46 12.68
N SER A 122 0.84 -9.25 13.03
CA SER A 122 0.07 -8.39 13.91
C SER A 122 -1.30 -8.04 13.31
N LYS A 123 -1.34 -7.67 12.02
CA LYS A 123 -2.58 -7.24 11.37
C LYS A 123 -3.50 -8.41 11.02
N TYR A 124 -2.97 -9.47 10.45
CA TYR A 124 -3.75 -10.55 9.86
C TYR A 124 -3.72 -11.86 10.66
N GLY A 125 -2.80 -12.02 11.59
CA GLY A 125 -2.65 -13.22 12.41
C GLY A 125 -3.95 -13.71 13.02
N PRO A 126 -4.75 -12.86 13.66
CA PRO A 126 -6.02 -13.26 14.26
C PRO A 126 -7.04 -13.86 13.27
N HIS A 127 -6.92 -13.56 11.98
CA HIS A 127 -7.87 -13.98 10.95
C HIS A 127 -7.45 -15.25 10.21
N PHE A 128 -6.19 -15.68 10.35
CA PHE A 128 -5.62 -16.81 9.60
C PHE A 128 -5.06 -17.91 10.50
N VAL A 129 -5.64 -18.08 11.67
CA VAL A 129 -5.29 -19.18 12.58
C VAL A 129 -6.09 -20.42 12.19
N ALA A 130 -5.41 -21.52 11.93
CA ALA A 130 -6.04 -22.81 11.68
C ALA A 130 -6.79 -23.31 12.92
N PRO A 131 -7.77 -24.25 12.80
CA PRO A 131 -8.53 -24.76 13.93
C PRO A 131 -7.67 -25.38 15.06
N ASP A 132 -6.45 -25.80 14.77
CA ASP A 132 -5.47 -26.31 15.73
C ASP A 132 -4.64 -25.20 16.41
N GLY A 133 -4.92 -23.92 16.12
CA GLY A 133 -4.19 -22.78 16.64
C GLY A 133 -2.92 -22.42 15.89
N THR A 134 -2.59 -23.11 14.78
CA THR A 134 -1.42 -22.77 13.96
C THR A 134 -1.71 -21.59 13.04
N TRP A 135 -0.71 -20.74 12.86
CA TRP A 135 -0.74 -19.63 11.91
C TRP A 135 -0.48 -20.14 10.48
N SER A 136 -1.00 -19.48 9.47
CA SER A 136 -0.87 -19.88 8.06
C SER A 136 0.57 -19.88 7.51
N GLY A 137 1.55 -19.48 8.30
CA GLY A 137 2.97 -19.48 7.93
C GLY A 137 3.42 -18.34 7.01
N LEU A 138 2.58 -17.32 6.76
CA LEU A 138 2.94 -16.22 5.87
C LEU A 138 4.15 -15.43 6.38
N GLY A 139 4.19 -15.08 7.67
CA GLY A 139 5.33 -14.40 8.27
C GLY A 139 6.62 -15.21 8.18
N ASP A 140 6.54 -16.52 8.40
CA ASP A 140 7.67 -17.42 8.23
C ASP A 140 8.15 -17.50 6.77
N ALA A 141 7.23 -17.55 5.81
CA ALA A 141 7.55 -17.55 4.39
C ALA A 141 8.25 -16.24 3.98
N ILE A 142 7.81 -15.09 4.53
CA ILE A 142 8.46 -13.80 4.32
C ILE A 142 9.88 -13.80 4.89
N ARG A 143 10.07 -14.22 6.16
CA ARG A 143 11.39 -14.26 6.82
C ARG A 143 12.38 -15.20 6.12
N ARG A 144 11.89 -16.29 5.53
CA ARG A 144 12.71 -17.25 4.76
C ARG A 144 12.88 -16.87 3.28
N ALA A 145 12.32 -15.71 2.87
CA ALA A 145 12.32 -15.27 1.46
C ALA A 145 11.71 -16.30 0.49
N GLU A 146 10.76 -17.09 0.95
CA GLU A 146 9.96 -18.03 0.12
C GLU A 146 8.85 -17.30 -0.64
N ALA A 147 8.40 -16.15 -0.14
CA ALA A 147 7.51 -15.23 -0.83
C ALA A 147 8.28 -13.99 -1.29
N LEU A 148 7.97 -13.50 -2.49
CA LEU A 148 8.46 -12.20 -2.95
C LEU A 148 7.73 -11.10 -2.18
N VAL A 149 8.48 -10.21 -1.56
CA VAL A 149 7.94 -9.02 -0.89
C VAL A 149 8.22 -7.79 -1.75
N TYR A 150 7.22 -6.97 -1.95
CA TYR A 150 7.34 -5.68 -2.65
C TYR A 150 7.01 -4.55 -1.69
N ARG A 151 7.83 -3.51 -1.75
CA ARG A 151 7.61 -2.21 -1.14
C ARG A 151 7.09 -1.23 -2.18
N VAL A 152 6.03 -0.48 -1.86
CA VAL A 152 5.47 0.55 -2.73
C VAL A 152 5.46 1.87 -1.97
N ALA A 153 6.46 2.70 -2.25
CA ALA A 153 6.49 4.07 -1.77
C ALA A 153 5.46 4.91 -2.57
N PRO A 154 4.54 5.63 -1.91
CA PRO A 154 3.59 6.48 -2.58
C PRO A 154 4.27 7.58 -3.39
N LYS A 155 3.82 7.80 -4.62
CA LYS A 155 4.15 8.98 -5.46
C LYS A 155 2.99 9.94 -5.50
N THR A 156 1.80 9.42 -5.71
CA THR A 156 0.55 10.17 -5.68
C THR A 156 -0.49 9.37 -4.91
N GLY A 157 -1.26 10.05 -4.09
CA GLY A 157 -2.46 9.50 -3.45
C GLY A 157 -3.69 10.27 -3.88
N PHE A 158 -4.83 9.59 -3.94
CA PHE A 158 -6.15 10.20 -4.12
C PHE A 158 -7.10 9.67 -3.06
N GLY A 159 -7.87 10.59 -2.47
CA GLY A 159 -8.93 10.27 -1.54
C GLY A 159 -10.27 10.79 -2.04
N PHE A 160 -11.28 9.95 -2.00
CA PHE A 160 -12.65 10.26 -2.41
C PHE A 160 -13.55 10.15 -1.19
N GLY A 161 -13.78 11.27 -0.50
CA GLY A 161 -14.64 11.35 0.67
C GLY A 161 -16.12 11.39 0.26
N LYS A 162 -16.93 10.49 0.81
CA LYS A 162 -18.34 10.28 0.43
C LYS A 162 -19.33 10.65 1.54
N GLY A 163 -18.87 10.67 2.79
CA GLY A 163 -19.70 10.99 3.96
C GLY A 163 -20.01 12.47 4.07
N GLY A 164 -21.20 12.90 3.64
CA GLY A 164 -21.63 14.29 3.70
C GLY A 164 -21.25 15.11 2.47
N THR A 165 -20.35 16.08 2.62
CA THR A 165 -19.87 16.89 1.49
C THR A 165 -18.82 16.12 0.72
N PHE A 166 -19.11 15.77 -0.54
CA PHE A 166 -18.15 15.05 -1.39
C PHE A 166 -16.85 15.83 -1.56
N SER A 167 -15.73 15.17 -1.28
CA SER A 167 -14.39 15.74 -1.49
C SER A 167 -13.52 14.77 -2.31
N GLN A 168 -12.73 15.35 -3.18
CA GLN A 168 -11.67 14.63 -3.88
C GLN A 168 -10.35 15.32 -3.57
N THR A 169 -9.49 14.63 -2.82
CA THR A 169 -8.19 15.12 -2.38
C THR A 169 -7.08 14.41 -3.15
N ARG A 170 -6.04 15.15 -3.51
CA ARG A 170 -4.80 14.62 -4.08
C ARG A 170 -3.66 14.91 -3.13
N TRP A 171 -2.83 13.89 -2.89
CA TRP A 171 -1.57 14.01 -2.16
C TRP A 171 -0.41 13.72 -3.11
N SER A 172 0.54 14.65 -3.20
CA SER A 172 1.75 14.50 -4.01
C SER A 172 2.95 14.32 -3.09
N PHE A 173 3.57 13.13 -3.15
CA PHE A 173 4.75 12.80 -2.36
C PHE A 173 6.01 13.19 -3.11
N GLN A 174 6.85 14.00 -2.50
CA GLN A 174 8.15 14.34 -3.06
C GLN A 174 9.07 13.11 -2.93
N VAL A 175 9.64 12.67 -4.04
CA VAL A 175 10.73 11.70 -3.98
C VAL A 175 11.92 12.40 -3.32
N PRO A 176 12.50 11.87 -2.23
CA PRO A 176 13.73 12.44 -1.71
C PRO A 176 14.77 12.47 -2.83
N HIS A 177 15.22 13.67 -3.21
CA HIS A 177 16.33 13.80 -4.14
C HIS A 177 17.55 13.16 -3.45
N ALA A 178 18.08 12.08 -4.01
CA ALA A 178 19.40 11.63 -3.65
C ALA A 178 20.37 12.82 -3.85
N PRO A 179 21.24 13.12 -2.86
CA PRO A 179 22.22 14.19 -3.04
C PRO A 179 23.08 13.84 -4.25
N VAL A 180 23.14 14.75 -5.21
CA VAL A 180 24.06 14.67 -6.36
C VAL A 180 25.47 14.74 -5.76
N GLN A 181 26.24 13.65 -5.89
CA GLN A 181 27.65 13.58 -5.53
C GLN A 181 28.49 14.28 -6.60
#